data_8f5627ee4f92ad7cb2517b62e65165e9
#
_entry.id   8f5627ee4f92ad7cb2517b62e65165e9
#
_cell.length_a   1.000
_cell.length_b   1.000
_cell.length_c   1.000
_cell.angle_alpha   90.00
_cell.angle_beta   90.00
_cell.angle_gamma   90.00
#
_symmetry.space_group_name_H-M   'P 1'
#
loop_
_entity.id
_entity.type
_entity.pdbx_description
1 polymer ?
#
loop_
_entity_poly.entity_id
_entity_poly.type
_entity_poly.pdbx_seq_one_letter_code
_entity_poly.pdbx_strand_id
1 'polypeptide(L)' 'MVTKNGSKLSKTYFKSYMQLVMSSREFSLDEARAYAFKEIFQNEETTNGLASFQQFEQAYEEMVAEQNLTN' A
#
# COMPACT_ATOMS: atom_id res chain seq x y z
N MET A 1 -11.27 19.61 4.34
CA MET A 1 -11.48 19.23 3.86
C MET A 1 -11.85 18.48 3.38
N VAL A 2 -12.00 18.02 3.20
CA VAL A 2 -12.30 17.36 2.80
C VAL A 2 -12.42 16.70 2.10
N THR A 3 -12.38 16.10 1.77
CA THR A 3 -12.36 15.46 1.16
C THR A 3 -13.07 14.88 0.73
N LYS A 4 -13.38 14.63 0.22
CA LYS A 4 -13.96 14.16 -0.21
C LYS A 4 -14.10 13.35 -0.80
N ASN A 5 -14.38 13.46 -1.15
CA ASN A 5 -14.51 12.55 -1.90
C ASN A 5 -13.76 11.46 -1.71
N GLY A 6 -13.04 11.31 -1.16
CA GLY A 6 -12.20 10.33 -0.67
C GLY A 6 -12.43 8.95 -1.08
N SER A 7 -12.88 8.76 -2.22
CA SER A 7 -13.13 7.42 -2.70
C SER A 7 -11.85 6.69 -3.10
N LYS A 8 -10.74 7.42 -3.17
CA LYS A 8 -9.48 6.84 -3.62
C LYS A 8 -8.43 6.97 -2.52
N LEU A 9 -7.78 5.86 -2.20
CA LEU A 9 -6.70 5.87 -1.24
C LEU A 9 -5.42 6.30 -1.92
N SER A 10 -4.60 7.07 -1.23
CA SER A 10 -3.40 7.64 -1.81
C SER A 10 -2.21 6.69 -1.71
N LYS A 11 -1.22 6.96 -2.56
CA LYS A 11 0.04 6.23 -2.51
C LYS A 11 0.69 6.38 -1.14
N THR A 12 0.67 7.58 -0.59
CA THR A 12 1.26 7.82 0.73
C THR A 12 0.59 6.98 1.79
N TYR A 13 -0.72 6.84 1.71
CA TYR A 13 -1.45 6.00 2.65
C TYR A 13 -0.93 4.56 2.60
N PHE A 14 -0.79 4.03 1.40
CA PHE A 14 -0.35 2.65 1.27
C PHE A 14 1.09 2.46 1.72
N LYS A 15 1.95 3.43 1.42
CA LYS A 15 3.33 3.34 1.88
C LYS A 15 3.40 3.33 3.40
N SER A 16 2.66 4.22 4.04
CA SER A 16 2.63 4.26 5.50
C SER A 16 2.08 2.98 6.09
N TYR A 17 1.02 2.46 5.47
CA TYR A 17 0.41 1.22 5.95
C TYR A 17 1.41 0.08 5.89
N MET A 18 2.07 -0.09 4.75
CA MET A 18 3.01 -1.18 4.59
C MET A 18 4.20 -1.03 5.53
N GLN A 19 4.68 0.21 5.72
CA GLN A 19 5.78 0.43 6.65
C GLN A 19 5.39 0.07 8.07
N LEU A 20 4.18 0.44 8.47
CA LEU A 20 3.70 0.10 9.80
C LEU A 20 3.61 -1.41 9.99
N VAL A 21 3.08 -2.11 9.00
CA VAL A 21 2.95 -3.55 9.07
C VAL A 21 4.32 -4.21 9.14
N MET A 22 5.25 -3.75 8.31
CA MET A 22 6.60 -4.29 8.34
C MET A 22 7.23 -4.13 9.72
N SER A 23 7.04 -2.98 10.32
CA SER A 23 7.65 -2.69 11.61
C SER A 23 6.96 -3.44 12.74
N SER A 24 5.64 -3.44 12.76
CA SER A 24 4.90 -4.01 13.89
C SER A 24 4.83 -5.53 13.85
N ARG A 25 4.91 -6.12 12.67
CA ARG A 25 4.81 -7.57 12.52
C ARG A 25 6.11 -8.19 12.03
N GLU A 26 7.12 -7.37 11.80
CA GLU A 26 8.41 -7.84 11.31
C GLU A 26 8.27 -8.58 9.98
N PHE A 27 7.41 -8.06 9.13
CA PHE A 27 7.21 -8.60 7.79
C PHE A 27 8.25 -8.02 6.84
N SER A 28 8.60 -8.81 5.81
CA SER A 28 9.30 -8.25 4.67
C SER A 28 8.35 -7.38 3.87
N LEU A 29 8.89 -6.64 2.89
CA LEU A 29 8.05 -5.82 2.04
C LEU A 29 7.03 -6.66 1.28
N ASP A 30 7.45 -7.81 0.75
CA ASP A 30 6.53 -8.68 0.04
C ASP A 30 5.41 -9.17 0.95
N GLU A 31 5.75 -9.50 2.18
CA GLU A 31 4.75 -9.94 3.14
C GLU A 31 3.79 -8.81 3.49
N ALA A 32 4.34 -7.62 3.66
CA ALA A 32 3.49 -6.46 3.97
C ALA A 32 2.56 -6.14 2.82
N ARG A 33 3.05 -6.29 1.58
CA ARG A 33 2.21 -6.06 0.41
C ARG A 33 1.04 -7.05 0.39
N ALA A 34 1.33 -8.31 0.61
CA ALA A 34 0.27 -9.33 0.60
C ALA A 34 -0.72 -9.07 1.72
N TYR A 35 -0.21 -8.71 2.90
CA TYR A 35 -1.10 -8.41 4.02
C TYR A 35 -1.98 -7.21 3.73
N ALA A 36 -1.40 -6.15 3.17
CA ALA A 36 -2.18 -4.96 2.85
C ALA A 36 -3.24 -5.26 1.79
N PHE A 37 -2.86 -6.03 0.78
CA PHE A 37 -3.82 -6.38 -0.26
C PHE A 37 -5.00 -7.14 0.33
N LYS A 38 -4.72 -8.09 1.20
CA LYS A 38 -5.77 -8.88 1.82
C LYS A 38 -6.67 -8.01 2.69
N GLU A 39 -6.07 -7.12 3.49
CA GLU A 39 -6.86 -6.35 4.45
C GLU A 39 -7.61 -5.20 3.79
N ILE A 40 -7.01 -4.54 2.83
CA ILE A 40 -7.62 -3.36 2.23
C ILE A 40 -8.50 -3.73 1.04
N PHE A 41 -8.02 -4.61 0.18
CA PHE A 41 -8.73 -4.97 -1.03
C PHE A 41 -9.49 -6.28 -0.92
N GLN A 42 -9.32 -7.01 0.18
CA GLN A 42 -9.98 -8.28 0.38
C GLN A 42 -9.70 -9.25 -0.77
N ASN A 43 -8.48 -9.17 -1.29
CA ASN A 43 -8.00 -10.01 -2.39
C ASN A 43 -8.73 -9.76 -3.70
N GLU A 44 -9.34 -8.58 -3.84
CA GLU A 44 -9.97 -8.16 -5.09
C GLU A 44 -9.44 -6.80 -5.47
N GLU A 45 -8.94 -6.69 -6.69
CA GLU A 45 -8.30 -5.47 -7.15
C GLU A 45 -9.26 -4.29 -7.18
N THR A 46 -10.52 -4.54 -7.36
CA THR A 46 -11.49 -3.47 -7.55
C THR A 46 -12.29 -3.13 -6.31
N THR A 47 -11.97 -3.74 -5.16
CA THR A 47 -12.73 -3.50 -3.94
C THR A 47 -12.82 -2.03 -3.59
N ASN A 48 -11.70 -1.31 -3.69
CA ASN A 48 -11.64 0.12 -3.38
C ASN A 48 -11.44 0.95 -4.64
N GLY A 49 -11.78 0.37 -5.79
CA GLY A 49 -11.65 1.08 -7.05
C GLY A 49 -10.30 0.84 -7.71
N LEU A 50 -10.31 0.82 -9.03
CA LEU A 50 -9.11 0.54 -9.78
C LEU A 50 -8.03 1.60 -9.54
N ALA A 51 -8.44 2.85 -9.38
CA ALA A 51 -7.48 3.91 -9.13
C ALA A 51 -6.74 3.69 -7.81
N SER A 52 -7.45 3.20 -6.79
CA SER A 52 -6.81 2.90 -5.52
C SER A 52 -5.81 1.75 -5.67
N PHE A 53 -6.17 0.75 -6.46
CA PHE A 53 -5.24 -0.36 -6.69
C PHE A 53 -3.98 0.12 -7.40
N GLN A 54 -4.12 1.02 -8.35
CA GLN A 54 -2.95 1.58 -9.04
C GLN A 54 -2.05 2.33 -8.06
N GLN A 55 -2.63 3.08 -7.14
CA GLN A 55 -1.84 3.77 -6.12
C GLN A 55 -1.12 2.77 -5.22
N PHE A 56 -1.79 1.68 -4.91
CA PHE A 56 -1.19 0.62 -4.10
C PHE A 56 0.04 0.04 -4.79
N GLU A 57 -0.07 -0.26 -6.07
CA GLU A 57 1.07 -0.81 -6.80
C GLU A 57 2.21 0.18 -6.91
N GLN A 58 1.90 1.46 -7.14
CA GLN A 58 2.94 2.48 -7.19
C GLN A 58 3.64 2.61 -5.85
N ALA A 59 2.89 2.53 -4.76
CA ALA A 59 3.49 2.59 -3.44
C ALA A 59 4.47 1.44 -3.24
N TYR A 60 4.07 0.26 -3.65
CA TYR A 60 4.94 -0.90 -3.53
C TYR A 60 6.22 -0.72 -4.33
N GLU A 61 6.07 -0.28 -5.58
CA GLU A 61 7.23 -0.11 -6.44
C GLU A 61 8.20 0.94 -5.88
N GLU A 62 7.66 2.01 -5.34
CA GLU A 62 8.52 3.03 -4.74
C GLU A 62 9.23 2.50 -3.51
N MET A 63 8.56 1.69 -2.72
CA MET A 63 9.21 1.12 -1.55
C MET A 63 10.31 0.14 -1.93
N VAL A 64 10.11 -0.61 -3.00
CA VAL A 64 11.16 -1.48 -3.52
C VAL A 64 12.38 -0.66 -3.94
N ALA A 65 12.12 0.43 -4.65
CA ALA A 65 13.22 1.29 -5.09
C ALA A 65 13.94 1.91 -3.90
N GLU A 66 13.20 2.31 -2.89
CA GLU A 66 13.80 2.89 -1.71
C GLU A 66 14.66 1.88 -0.97
N GLN A 67 14.24 0.63 -0.91
CA GLN A 67 15.05 -0.40 -0.31
C GLN A 67 16.35 -0.61 -1.07
N ASN A 68 16.26 -0.59 -2.39
CA ASN A 68 17.46 -0.76 -3.22
C ASN A 68 18.42 0.41 -3.05
N LEU A 69 17.87 1.61 -2.85
CA LEU A 69 18.71 2.79 -2.70
C LEU A 69 19.47 2.79 -1.38
N THR A 70 18.95 2.13 -0.36
CA THR A 70 19.58 2.16 0.95
C THR A 70 20.70 1.18 1.10
N ASN A 71 20.95 0.42 0.08
CA ASN A 71 22.10 -0.47 0.12
C ASN A 71 23.39 0.31 -0.06
#